data_d38945b17ee1538edd4ce8f174c92caf
#
_entry.id   d38945b17ee1538edd4ce8f174c92caf
#
_cell.length_a   1.000
_cell.length_b   1.000
_cell.length_c   1.000
_cell.angle_alpha   90.00
_cell.angle_beta   90.00
_cell.angle_gamma   90.00
#
_symmetry.space_group_name_H-M   'P 1'
#
loop_
_entity.id
_entity.type
_entity.pdbx_description
1 polymer ?
#
loop_
_entity_poly.entity_id
_entity_poly.type
_entity_poly.pdbx_seq_one_letter_code
_entity_poly.pdbx_strand_id
1 'polypeptide(L)'
;MSEPTRTPPPTPTPSRRLLLPLTIALILVVAAVVLTVSVLQSASPDGGDTGGAPDDATQEPTPEPTPDADPDATPDPGAAPDADPTAECPTDGVTVTTSEELEDALAGATAGTSIHLAPGTYEGHFSAESSGTAEAPITLCGSAESILDGGGIRRGYVLHLDNVAYWVLRGFTVQNGQKGVMADGTTHTLIENLTVLETGDEAIHLRDTSTDNTVSGNTISHTGNRKPKFGEGIYIGTAESNWCDVSDCEPDRSDRNIVLNNEISATSAESIDIKEGTSGGIVRGNAFDGSAIIDADSWVDVKGNGYLIEGNSGVNSPGDGFQTHEIIDGWGTDNVFRDNHAEVNGPGFGFSLTPVRGNVVHCNNSATDAGEGTTNTPCTR
;
A
#
# COMPACT_ATOMS: atom_id res chain seq x y z
N MET A 1 58.55 -7.06 44.29
CA MET A 1 58.15 -7.53 42.97
C MET A 1 57.31 -6.40 42.38
N SER A 2 57.95 -5.66 41.45
CA SER A 2 57.37 -4.45 40.85
C SER A 2 56.74 -4.80 39.53
N GLU A 3 55.49 -4.40 39.36
CA GLU A 3 54.68 -4.62 38.16
C GLU A 3 55.16 -3.71 37.01
N PRO A 4 55.23 -4.17 35.76
CA PRO A 4 55.64 -3.33 34.64
C PRO A 4 54.44 -2.50 34.11
N THR A 5 54.62 -1.20 34.02
CA THR A 5 53.76 -0.22 33.41
C THR A 5 53.62 -0.45 31.90
N ARG A 6 52.36 -0.68 31.43
CA ARG A 6 52.02 -0.73 30.00
C ARG A 6 51.86 0.69 29.43
N THR A 7 52.61 1.02 28.42
CA THR A 7 52.48 2.22 27.58
C THR A 7 51.26 2.09 26.67
N PRO A 8 50.45 3.15 26.47
CA PRO A 8 49.31 3.12 25.55
C PRO A 8 49.77 3.22 24.08
N PRO A 9 48.99 2.66 23.12
CA PRO A 9 49.31 2.70 21.70
C PRO A 9 49.15 4.11 21.11
N PRO A 10 49.86 4.45 20.01
CA PRO A 10 49.80 5.76 19.38
C PRO A 10 48.49 5.99 18.62
N THR A 11 47.95 7.20 18.72
CA THR A 11 46.80 7.70 17.99
C THR A 11 47.12 7.85 16.50
N PRO A 12 46.18 7.48 15.60
CA PRO A 12 46.37 7.66 14.17
C PRO A 12 46.20 9.14 13.76
N THR A 13 47.16 9.61 12.97
CA THR A 13 47.16 10.94 12.34
C THR A 13 46.13 11.04 11.21
N PRO A 14 45.39 12.17 11.07
CA PRO A 14 44.47 12.32 9.97
C PRO A 14 45.19 12.63 8.66
N SER A 15 44.93 11.82 7.62
CA SER A 15 45.43 12.06 6.27
C SER A 15 44.70 13.23 5.61
N ARG A 16 45.45 14.29 5.26
CA ARG A 16 44.96 15.40 4.43
C ARG A 16 44.66 14.89 3.01
N ARG A 17 43.42 14.90 2.61
CA ARG A 17 43.03 14.76 1.20
C ARG A 17 43.21 16.12 0.53
N LEU A 18 44.05 16.16 -0.52
CA LEU A 18 44.22 17.29 -1.42
C LEU A 18 42.92 17.49 -2.23
N LEU A 19 42.28 18.65 -2.09
CA LEU A 19 41.23 19.10 -2.96
C LEU A 19 41.83 19.72 -4.22
N LEU A 20 41.63 19.12 -5.38
CA LEU A 20 41.88 19.74 -6.70
C LEU A 20 40.63 20.54 -7.09
N PRO A 21 40.72 21.80 -7.52
CA PRO A 21 39.58 22.54 -8.07
C PRO A 21 39.37 22.18 -9.54
N LEU A 22 38.21 21.61 -9.83
CA LEU A 22 37.72 21.48 -11.22
C LEU A 22 37.06 22.79 -11.64
N THR A 23 37.65 23.46 -12.59
CA THR A 23 37.11 24.63 -13.26
C THR A 23 36.04 24.22 -14.24
N ILE A 24 34.84 24.79 -14.06
CA ILE A 24 33.65 24.62 -14.87
C ILE A 24 33.85 25.34 -16.21
N ALA A 25 33.72 24.63 -17.32
CA ALA A 25 33.51 25.21 -18.64
C ALA A 25 32.00 25.21 -18.96
N LEU A 26 31.40 26.40 -18.92
CA LEU A 26 30.02 26.67 -19.30
C LEU A 26 29.95 26.81 -20.82
N ILE A 27 29.24 25.91 -21.50
CA ILE A 27 28.86 26.08 -22.93
C ILE A 27 27.33 26.23 -22.98
N LEU A 28 26.92 27.46 -23.27
CA LEU A 28 25.55 27.84 -23.62
C LEU A 28 25.26 27.44 -25.07
N VAL A 29 24.28 26.56 -25.28
CA VAL A 29 23.64 26.37 -26.58
C VAL A 29 22.19 26.85 -26.47
N VAL A 30 21.93 28.02 -27.06
CA VAL A 30 20.57 28.56 -27.26
C VAL A 30 20.06 28.00 -28.59
N ALA A 31 19.03 27.17 -28.55
CA ALA A 31 18.24 26.82 -29.73
C ALA A 31 16.84 27.39 -29.57
N ALA A 32 16.55 28.44 -30.36
CA ALA A 32 15.22 29.03 -30.52
C ALA A 32 14.38 28.13 -31.44
N VAL A 33 13.25 27.63 -30.95
CA VAL A 33 12.20 27.03 -31.78
C VAL A 33 11.04 28.03 -31.89
N VAL A 34 10.80 28.50 -33.08
CA VAL A 34 9.69 29.38 -33.46
C VAL A 34 8.45 28.51 -33.63
N LEU A 35 7.42 28.79 -32.81
CA LEU A 35 6.07 28.24 -33.01
C LEU A 35 5.33 29.08 -34.06
N THR A 36 4.95 28.47 -35.17
CA THR A 36 3.93 29.01 -36.09
C THR A 36 2.58 28.38 -35.78
N VAL A 37 1.67 29.20 -35.27
CA VAL A 37 0.25 28.85 -35.12
C VAL A 37 -0.45 29.21 -36.45
N SER A 38 -1.03 28.21 -37.12
CA SER A 38 -1.94 28.40 -38.25
C SER A 38 -3.38 28.16 -37.80
N VAL A 39 -4.12 29.24 -37.73
CA VAL A 39 -5.57 29.25 -37.57
C VAL A 39 -6.21 29.03 -38.94
N LEU A 40 -7.03 28.00 -39.08
CA LEU A 40 -7.93 27.84 -40.23
C LEU A 40 -9.36 27.85 -39.70
N GLN A 41 -10.00 29.00 -39.91
CA GLN A 41 -11.47 29.16 -39.91
C GLN A 41 -11.99 28.64 -41.25
N SER A 42 -13.06 27.84 -41.22
CA SER A 42 -13.88 27.64 -42.42
C SER A 42 -15.36 27.70 -42.05
N ALA A 43 -16.01 28.60 -42.75
CA ALA A 43 -17.39 28.99 -42.64
C ALA A 43 -18.37 27.93 -43.15
N SER A 44 -19.58 27.98 -42.61
CA SER A 44 -20.79 27.37 -43.18
C SER A 44 -21.23 28.08 -44.45
N PRO A 45 -22.00 27.42 -45.29
CA PRO A 45 -23.12 28.11 -45.92
C PRO A 45 -24.47 27.39 -45.75
N ASP A 46 -25.45 28.23 -45.63
CA ASP A 46 -26.90 28.09 -45.65
C ASP A 46 -27.45 27.50 -46.96
N GLY A 47 -28.65 26.88 -46.86
CA GLY A 47 -29.61 27.04 -47.97
C GLY A 47 -30.39 25.80 -48.42
N GLY A 48 -31.69 25.79 -48.14
CA GLY A 48 -32.72 25.42 -49.15
C GLY A 48 -33.56 24.16 -48.92
N ASP A 49 -34.64 24.36 -48.31
CA ASP A 49 -36.07 23.98 -48.51
C ASP A 49 -36.41 23.10 -49.72
N THR A 50 -37.26 22.05 -49.52
CA THR A 50 -38.58 21.72 -50.08
C THR A 50 -39.01 20.27 -49.83
N GLY A 51 -40.07 20.05 -49.09
CA GLY A 51 -41.37 19.51 -49.46
C GLY A 51 -41.51 18.01 -49.77
N GLY A 52 -42.39 17.34 -48.99
CA GLY A 52 -43.05 16.12 -49.44
C GLY A 52 -43.29 15.07 -48.36
N ALA A 53 -44.41 15.09 -47.70
CA ALA A 53 -45.04 13.92 -47.04
C ALA A 53 -46.04 13.25 -48.03
N PRO A 54 -46.72 12.11 -47.73
CA PRO A 54 -46.72 11.24 -46.54
C PRO A 54 -46.63 9.73 -46.90
N ASP A 55 -46.51 8.87 -45.95
CA ASP A 55 -47.38 7.73 -45.60
C ASP A 55 -46.66 6.56 -44.97
N ASP A 56 -47.24 6.20 -43.93
CA ASP A 56 -47.65 4.89 -43.42
C ASP A 56 -46.87 4.32 -42.22
N ALA A 57 -47.69 4.01 -41.24
CA ALA A 57 -47.38 3.57 -39.92
C ALA A 57 -46.86 2.14 -39.82
N THR A 58 -45.84 1.95 -39.00
CA THR A 58 -45.75 0.76 -38.14
C THR A 58 -45.10 1.20 -36.82
N GLN A 59 -45.89 1.25 -35.76
CA GLN A 59 -45.41 1.53 -34.40
C GLN A 59 -44.67 0.31 -33.88
N GLU A 60 -43.37 0.42 -33.74
CA GLU A 60 -42.55 -0.37 -32.79
C GLU A 60 -42.77 0.16 -31.37
N PRO A 61 -42.84 -0.73 -30.34
CA PRO A 61 -43.01 -0.27 -28.97
C PRO A 61 -41.80 0.53 -28.50
N THR A 62 -42.06 1.74 -28.01
CA THR A 62 -41.09 2.61 -27.34
C THR A 62 -40.47 1.86 -26.16
N PRO A 63 -39.14 1.77 -26.05
CA PRO A 63 -38.49 1.31 -24.82
C PRO A 63 -38.80 2.29 -23.69
N GLU A 64 -39.13 1.76 -22.51
CA GLU A 64 -39.27 2.52 -21.27
C GLU A 64 -38.02 3.33 -21.02
N PRO A 65 -38.12 4.58 -20.54
CA PRO A 65 -36.93 5.35 -20.18
C PRO A 65 -36.21 4.65 -19.02
N THR A 66 -34.95 4.30 -19.24
CA THR A 66 -34.01 3.98 -18.18
C THR A 66 -34.00 5.13 -17.16
N PRO A 67 -34.02 4.86 -15.85
CA PRO A 67 -33.88 5.91 -14.85
C PRO A 67 -32.63 6.74 -15.14
N ASP A 68 -32.81 8.06 -15.19
CA ASP A 68 -31.73 9.00 -15.33
C ASP A 68 -30.66 8.69 -14.25
N ALA A 69 -29.43 8.45 -14.67
CA ALA A 69 -28.30 8.39 -13.76
C ALA A 69 -28.20 9.74 -13.06
N ASP A 70 -28.21 9.72 -11.75
CA ASP A 70 -27.99 10.88 -10.89
C ASP A 70 -26.59 11.46 -11.21
N PRO A 71 -26.49 12.71 -11.75
CA PRO A 71 -25.22 13.30 -12.10
C PRO A 71 -24.35 13.66 -10.87
N ASP A 72 -24.87 13.47 -9.66
CA ASP A 72 -24.19 13.73 -8.39
C ASP A 72 -23.87 12.43 -7.62
N ALA A 73 -24.08 11.28 -8.24
CA ALA A 73 -23.54 10.04 -7.73
C ALA A 73 -22.02 10.11 -7.87
N THR A 74 -21.32 10.48 -6.78
CA THR A 74 -19.92 10.09 -6.60
C THR A 74 -19.83 8.60 -6.95
N PRO A 75 -18.88 8.17 -7.82
CA PRO A 75 -18.68 6.76 -8.07
C PRO A 75 -18.57 6.09 -6.70
N ASP A 76 -19.46 5.14 -6.44
CA ASP A 76 -19.23 4.21 -5.33
C ASP A 76 -17.78 3.74 -5.50
N PRO A 77 -16.86 4.02 -4.55
CA PRO A 77 -15.48 3.59 -4.69
C PRO A 77 -15.45 2.08 -4.60
N GLY A 78 -15.84 1.51 -5.71
CA GLY A 78 -15.81 0.18 -6.17
C GLY A 78 -16.17 -0.90 -5.17
N ALA A 79 -17.00 -1.78 -5.60
CA ALA A 79 -16.83 -3.18 -5.27
C ALA A 79 -15.37 -3.53 -5.60
N ALA A 80 -14.47 -3.35 -4.60
CA ALA A 80 -13.23 -4.12 -4.58
C ALA A 80 -13.66 -5.56 -4.82
N PRO A 81 -13.00 -6.34 -5.68
CA PRO A 81 -13.31 -7.74 -5.78
C PRO A 81 -13.23 -8.28 -4.36
N ASP A 82 -14.37 -8.76 -3.83
CA ASP A 82 -14.39 -9.44 -2.54
C ASP A 82 -13.34 -10.53 -2.66
N ALA A 83 -12.27 -10.43 -1.86
CA ALA A 83 -11.30 -11.51 -1.78
C ALA A 83 -12.10 -12.75 -1.39
N ASP A 84 -12.13 -13.74 -2.26
CA ASP A 84 -12.81 -14.98 -1.96
C ASP A 84 -11.94 -15.77 -0.98
N PRO A 85 -12.29 -15.81 0.33
CA PRO A 85 -11.49 -16.53 1.32
C PRO A 85 -11.45 -18.03 1.04
N THR A 86 -12.26 -18.53 0.11
CA THR A 86 -12.30 -19.94 -0.30
C THR A 86 -11.63 -20.17 -1.66
N ALA A 87 -11.04 -19.14 -2.28
CA ALA A 87 -10.37 -19.29 -3.55
C ALA A 87 -9.19 -20.25 -3.42
N GLU A 88 -9.26 -21.35 -4.13
CA GLU A 88 -8.20 -22.37 -4.16
C GLU A 88 -7.10 -21.99 -5.16
N CYS A 89 -5.92 -22.62 -4.99
CA CYS A 89 -4.89 -22.55 -6.02
C CYS A 89 -5.40 -23.08 -7.35
N PRO A 90 -5.01 -22.46 -8.49
CA PRO A 90 -5.28 -23.06 -9.79
C PRO A 90 -4.81 -24.52 -9.85
N THR A 91 -5.56 -25.41 -10.50
CA THR A 91 -5.23 -26.84 -10.53
C THR A 91 -4.08 -27.18 -11.49
N ASP A 92 -3.77 -26.29 -12.40
CA ASP A 92 -2.73 -26.38 -13.42
C ASP A 92 -1.58 -25.42 -13.08
N GLY A 93 -0.43 -25.96 -12.77
CA GLY A 93 0.74 -25.15 -12.39
C GLY A 93 1.97 -25.98 -12.14
N VAL A 94 3.08 -25.29 -11.93
CA VAL A 94 4.36 -25.91 -11.57
C VAL A 94 4.41 -26.05 -10.05
N THR A 95 4.51 -27.28 -9.55
CA THR A 95 4.74 -27.50 -8.13
C THR A 95 6.24 -27.44 -7.84
N VAL A 96 6.63 -26.61 -6.88
CA VAL A 96 8.00 -26.48 -6.38
C VAL A 96 8.11 -27.04 -4.96
N THR A 97 9.27 -27.61 -4.64
CA THR A 97 9.53 -28.28 -3.35
C THR A 97 10.82 -27.81 -2.68
N THR A 98 11.62 -27.00 -3.35
CA THR A 98 12.89 -26.47 -2.86
C THR A 98 13.01 -24.97 -3.17
N SER A 99 13.89 -24.26 -2.45
CA SER A 99 14.20 -22.85 -2.70
C SER A 99 14.71 -22.62 -4.13
N GLU A 100 15.60 -23.48 -4.63
CA GLU A 100 16.14 -23.39 -5.99
C GLU A 100 15.05 -23.54 -7.06
N GLU A 101 14.14 -24.50 -6.89
CA GLU A 101 12.98 -24.67 -7.79
C GLU A 101 12.05 -23.43 -7.75
N LEU A 102 11.88 -22.81 -6.59
CA LEU A 102 11.09 -21.58 -6.46
C LEU A 102 11.77 -20.40 -7.16
N GLU A 103 13.08 -20.21 -6.94
CA GLU A 103 13.86 -19.16 -7.64
C GLU A 103 13.78 -19.33 -9.15
N ASP A 104 13.98 -20.54 -9.66
CA ASP A 104 13.86 -20.85 -11.09
C ASP A 104 12.45 -20.60 -11.64
N ALA A 105 11.41 -20.98 -10.88
CA ALA A 105 10.02 -20.78 -11.28
C ALA A 105 9.64 -19.29 -11.31
N LEU A 106 10.09 -18.48 -10.34
CA LEU A 106 9.89 -17.04 -10.31
C LEU A 106 10.61 -16.36 -11.49
N ALA A 107 11.88 -16.70 -11.73
CA ALA A 107 12.67 -16.16 -12.82
C ALA A 107 12.10 -16.54 -14.20
N GLY A 108 11.49 -17.72 -14.32
CA GLY A 108 10.86 -18.20 -15.55
C GLY A 108 9.39 -17.81 -15.74
N ALA A 109 8.79 -17.10 -14.77
CA ALA A 109 7.37 -16.78 -14.79
C ALA A 109 7.00 -15.85 -15.96
N THR A 110 5.86 -16.11 -16.56
CA THR A 110 5.24 -15.29 -17.61
C THR A 110 3.73 -15.20 -17.35
N ALA A 111 3.05 -14.30 -18.06
CA ALA A 111 1.60 -14.15 -17.87
C ALA A 111 0.86 -15.50 -17.95
N GLY A 112 0.03 -15.77 -16.94
CA GLY A 112 -0.73 -17.01 -16.77
C GLY A 112 0.07 -18.15 -16.08
N THR A 113 1.31 -17.93 -15.69
CA THR A 113 2.06 -18.92 -14.90
C THR A 113 1.42 -19.10 -13.51
N SER A 114 1.26 -20.35 -13.09
CA SER A 114 0.86 -20.72 -11.72
C SER A 114 1.97 -21.54 -11.06
N ILE A 115 2.45 -21.06 -9.91
CA ILE A 115 3.51 -21.69 -9.10
C ILE A 115 2.88 -22.17 -7.80
N HIS A 116 2.96 -23.48 -7.53
CA HIS A 116 2.42 -24.10 -6.33
C HIS A 116 3.55 -24.45 -5.37
N LEU A 117 3.53 -23.86 -4.20
CA LEU A 117 4.42 -24.20 -3.10
C LEU A 117 3.93 -25.47 -2.41
N ALA A 118 4.67 -26.56 -2.51
CA ALA A 118 4.41 -27.71 -1.65
C ALA A 118 4.65 -27.35 -0.16
N PRO A 119 3.99 -28.02 0.79
CA PRO A 119 4.30 -27.86 2.21
C PRO A 119 5.79 -28.08 2.48
N GLY A 120 6.43 -27.14 3.18
CA GLY A 120 7.87 -27.17 3.48
C GLY A 120 8.43 -25.76 3.70
N THR A 121 9.70 -25.67 4.05
CA THR A 121 10.39 -24.40 4.26
C THR A 121 11.31 -24.10 3.10
N TYR A 122 11.12 -22.92 2.52
CA TYR A 122 11.92 -22.34 1.45
C TYR A 122 12.78 -21.22 2.06
N GLU A 123 14.05 -21.51 2.35
CA GLU A 123 14.97 -20.52 2.90
C GLU A 123 15.56 -19.68 1.78
N GLY A 124 15.47 -18.34 1.89
CA GLY A 124 16.02 -17.42 0.90
C GLY A 124 15.35 -16.05 0.86
N HIS A 125 15.72 -15.31 -0.18
CA HIS A 125 15.13 -14.02 -0.56
C HIS A 125 14.65 -14.17 -2.00
N PHE A 126 13.35 -14.13 -2.18
CA PHE A 126 12.72 -14.44 -3.47
C PHE A 126 12.29 -13.15 -4.15
N SER A 127 12.52 -13.03 -5.46
CA SER A 127 12.14 -11.86 -6.24
C SER A 127 11.26 -12.25 -7.43
N ALA A 128 10.21 -11.49 -7.65
CA ALA A 128 9.34 -11.55 -8.82
C ALA A 128 9.62 -10.31 -9.68
N GLU A 129 10.06 -10.51 -10.93
CA GLU A 129 10.49 -9.45 -11.86
C GLU A 129 9.72 -9.47 -13.19
N SER A 130 8.75 -10.36 -13.34
CA SER A 130 7.91 -10.50 -14.53
C SER A 130 6.47 -10.16 -14.22
N SER A 131 5.75 -9.54 -15.16
CA SER A 131 4.35 -9.17 -14.97
C SER A 131 3.39 -10.16 -15.61
N GLY A 132 2.24 -10.37 -14.96
CA GLY A 132 1.07 -10.97 -15.57
C GLY A 132 0.30 -9.95 -16.43
N THR A 133 -0.94 -10.30 -16.76
CA THR A 133 -1.94 -9.40 -17.34
C THR A 133 -3.27 -9.56 -16.60
N ALA A 134 -4.22 -8.66 -16.82
CA ALA A 134 -5.54 -8.75 -16.22
C ALA A 134 -6.26 -10.08 -16.56
N GLU A 135 -6.06 -10.59 -17.79
CA GLU A 135 -6.66 -11.84 -18.27
C GLU A 135 -5.85 -13.09 -17.89
N ALA A 136 -4.57 -12.90 -17.57
CA ALA A 136 -3.63 -13.96 -17.28
C ALA A 136 -2.65 -13.55 -16.16
N PRO A 137 -3.11 -13.42 -14.91
CA PRO A 137 -2.25 -13.07 -13.79
C PRO A 137 -1.21 -14.18 -13.54
N ILE A 138 -0.10 -13.82 -12.90
CA ILE A 138 0.85 -14.81 -12.38
C ILE A 138 0.44 -15.13 -10.94
N THR A 139 0.37 -16.41 -10.62
CA THR A 139 -0.05 -16.88 -9.29
C THR A 139 1.10 -17.59 -8.58
N LEU A 140 1.38 -17.18 -7.34
CA LEU A 140 2.17 -17.92 -6.37
C LEU A 140 1.25 -18.33 -5.22
N CYS A 141 1.02 -19.60 -5.04
CA CYS A 141 0.12 -20.05 -4.00
C CYS A 141 0.62 -21.31 -3.27
N GLY A 142 0.12 -21.48 -2.05
CA GLY A 142 0.47 -22.61 -1.19
C GLY A 142 -0.52 -22.75 -0.05
N SER A 143 -0.10 -23.42 1.00
CA SER A 143 -0.81 -23.51 2.27
C SER A 143 -0.03 -22.79 3.38
N ALA A 144 -0.61 -22.64 4.55
CA ALA A 144 0.10 -22.10 5.72
C ALA A 144 1.36 -22.92 6.10
N GLU A 145 1.45 -24.18 5.65
CA GLU A 145 2.61 -25.06 5.84
C GLU A 145 3.71 -24.85 4.78
N SER A 146 3.44 -24.04 3.75
CA SER A 146 4.42 -23.62 2.74
C SER A 146 5.06 -22.32 3.21
N ILE A 147 6.28 -22.38 3.71
CA ILE A 147 6.91 -21.29 4.47
C ILE A 147 8.07 -20.69 3.69
N LEU A 148 7.98 -19.43 3.32
CA LEU A 148 9.11 -18.64 2.85
C LEU A 148 9.82 -18.05 4.08
N ASP A 149 11.07 -18.42 4.32
CA ASP A 149 11.87 -18.02 5.48
C ASP A 149 13.10 -17.22 5.04
N GLY A 150 13.20 -15.97 5.48
CA GLY A 150 14.29 -15.06 5.10
C GLY A 150 15.63 -15.35 5.78
N GLY A 151 15.72 -16.37 6.64
CA GLY A 151 16.96 -16.76 7.30
C GLY A 151 17.46 -15.76 8.35
N GLY A 152 16.66 -14.75 8.72
CA GLY A 152 16.97 -13.82 9.79
C GLY A 152 16.49 -12.38 9.56
N ILE A 153 16.08 -11.73 10.64
CA ILE A 153 15.41 -10.42 10.68
C ILE A 153 16.31 -9.20 10.33
N ARG A 154 17.52 -9.38 9.85
CA ARG A 154 18.49 -8.28 9.69
C ARG A 154 18.79 -7.91 8.25
N ARG A 155 18.31 -8.66 7.29
CA ARG A 155 18.63 -8.51 5.88
C ARG A 155 17.44 -8.81 5.00
N GLY A 156 17.32 -8.05 3.93
CA GLY A 156 16.51 -8.32 2.74
C GLY A 156 15.01 -8.42 3.00
N TYR A 157 14.33 -8.61 1.92
CA TYR A 157 12.90 -8.91 1.87
C TYR A 157 12.74 -10.41 1.67
N VAL A 158 11.79 -11.06 2.36
CA VAL A 158 11.56 -12.49 2.15
C VAL A 158 11.00 -12.72 0.75
N LEU A 159 10.02 -11.89 0.36
CA LEU A 159 9.48 -11.86 -1.00
C LEU A 159 9.46 -10.42 -1.51
N HIS A 160 10.06 -10.18 -2.66
CA HIS A 160 10.11 -8.89 -3.34
C HIS A 160 9.34 -8.94 -4.66
N LEU A 161 8.36 -8.06 -4.80
CA LEU A 161 7.68 -7.77 -6.06
C LEU A 161 8.32 -6.50 -6.63
N ASP A 162 9.15 -6.63 -7.67
CA ASP A 162 9.99 -5.56 -8.19
C ASP A 162 9.50 -5.09 -9.57
N ASN A 163 8.82 -3.95 -9.60
CA ASN A 163 8.27 -3.33 -10.81
C ASN A 163 7.36 -4.29 -11.63
N VAL A 164 6.47 -5.00 -10.95
CA VAL A 164 5.60 -6.01 -11.56
C VAL A 164 4.12 -5.66 -11.44
N ALA A 165 3.29 -6.34 -12.23
CA ALA A 165 1.85 -6.17 -12.22
C ALA A 165 1.11 -7.51 -12.32
N TYR A 166 -0.13 -7.53 -11.83
CA TYR A 166 -1.05 -8.65 -11.96
C TYR A 166 -0.50 -9.96 -11.38
N TRP A 167 -0.03 -9.90 -10.15
CA TRP A 167 0.30 -11.07 -9.33
C TRP A 167 -0.85 -11.43 -8.40
N VAL A 168 -0.95 -12.72 -8.08
CA VAL A 168 -1.77 -13.26 -7.00
C VAL A 168 -0.86 -14.04 -6.07
N LEU A 169 -0.68 -13.53 -4.86
CA LEU A 169 0.01 -14.22 -3.76
C LEU A 169 -1.04 -14.79 -2.81
N ARG A 170 -1.06 -16.11 -2.57
CA ARG A 170 -2.16 -16.72 -1.83
C ARG A 170 -1.75 -17.87 -0.90
N GLY A 171 -2.15 -17.79 0.37
CA GLY A 171 -2.33 -18.93 1.29
C GLY A 171 -1.07 -19.45 1.97
N PHE A 172 0.10 -18.91 1.72
CA PHE A 172 1.38 -19.37 2.29
C PHE A 172 1.86 -18.48 3.44
N THR A 173 2.89 -18.94 4.14
CA THR A 173 3.54 -18.21 5.23
C THR A 173 4.80 -17.48 4.74
N VAL A 174 5.01 -16.27 5.24
CA VAL A 174 6.22 -15.43 5.03
C VAL A 174 6.77 -15.05 6.39
N GLN A 175 8.03 -15.39 6.68
CA GLN A 175 8.59 -15.13 8.00
C GLN A 175 10.09 -14.84 8.01
N ASN A 176 10.57 -14.35 9.17
CA ASN A 176 11.98 -14.31 9.55
C ASN A 176 12.88 -13.60 8.51
N GLY A 177 12.39 -12.49 7.95
CA GLY A 177 13.16 -11.55 7.14
C GLY A 177 13.25 -10.18 7.78
N GLN A 178 14.03 -9.26 7.23
CA GLN A 178 13.98 -7.88 7.67
C GLN A 178 12.61 -7.28 7.40
N LYS A 179 12.06 -7.52 6.19
CA LYS A 179 10.66 -7.25 5.83
C LYS A 179 10.05 -8.52 5.25
N GLY A 180 8.74 -8.68 5.38
CA GLY A 180 8.05 -9.83 4.84
C GLY A 180 7.87 -9.71 3.32
N VAL A 181 6.77 -9.09 2.87
CA VAL A 181 6.49 -8.83 1.46
C VAL A 181 6.79 -7.36 1.16
N MET A 182 7.69 -7.12 0.21
CA MET A 182 8.00 -5.81 -0.32
C MET A 182 7.47 -5.68 -1.75
N ALA A 183 6.73 -4.63 -2.02
CA ALA A 183 6.22 -4.30 -3.35
C ALA A 183 6.74 -2.91 -3.75
N ASP A 184 7.70 -2.87 -4.66
CA ASP A 184 8.25 -1.67 -5.28
C ASP A 184 7.69 -1.54 -6.71
N GLY A 185 7.08 -0.41 -7.06
CA GLY A 185 6.52 -0.18 -8.40
C GLY A 185 5.46 -1.20 -8.84
N THR A 186 4.79 -1.84 -7.90
CA THR A 186 3.90 -3.00 -8.14
C THR A 186 2.46 -2.54 -8.31
N THR A 187 1.75 -3.09 -9.32
CA THR A 187 0.38 -2.68 -9.59
C THR A 187 -0.59 -3.85 -9.82
N HIS A 188 -1.87 -3.64 -9.49
CA HIS A 188 -2.95 -4.61 -9.74
C HIS A 188 -2.65 -6.01 -9.17
N THR A 189 -1.99 -6.06 -8.04
CA THR A 189 -1.58 -7.30 -7.39
C THR A 189 -2.48 -7.61 -6.20
N LEU A 190 -2.82 -8.88 -6.04
CA LEU A 190 -3.60 -9.40 -4.92
C LEU A 190 -2.68 -10.15 -3.96
N ILE A 191 -2.61 -9.70 -2.72
CA ILE A 191 -1.86 -10.33 -1.61
C ILE A 191 -2.91 -10.83 -0.61
N GLU A 192 -3.21 -12.11 -0.62
CA GLU A 192 -4.34 -12.60 0.14
C GLU A 192 -4.08 -13.88 0.93
N ASN A 193 -4.75 -13.97 2.09
CA ASN A 193 -4.74 -15.14 2.96
C ASN A 193 -3.32 -15.61 3.32
N LEU A 194 -2.34 -14.70 3.35
CA LEU A 194 -1.00 -14.98 3.84
C LEU A 194 -0.96 -14.97 5.37
N THR A 195 -0.02 -15.72 5.93
CA THR A 195 0.45 -15.52 7.29
C THR A 195 1.81 -14.83 7.24
N VAL A 196 1.92 -13.58 7.71
CA VAL A 196 3.19 -12.83 7.72
C VAL A 196 3.59 -12.54 9.15
N LEU A 197 4.74 -13.09 9.57
CA LEU A 197 5.14 -13.00 10.98
C LEU A 197 6.65 -12.94 11.18
N GLU A 198 7.05 -12.61 12.44
CA GLU A 198 8.44 -12.60 12.89
C GLU A 198 9.37 -11.77 12.00
N THR A 199 8.88 -10.61 11.51
CA THR A 199 9.70 -9.70 10.69
C THR A 199 10.55 -8.77 11.55
N GLY A 200 11.68 -8.35 11.02
CA GLY A 200 12.57 -7.38 11.66
C GLY A 200 12.00 -5.97 11.67
N ASP A 201 11.37 -5.59 10.58
CA ASP A 201 10.70 -4.32 10.34
C ASP A 201 9.26 -4.62 9.89
N GLU A 202 8.72 -3.94 8.87
CA GLU A 202 7.34 -4.06 8.39
C GLU A 202 7.01 -5.45 7.82
N ALA A 203 5.76 -5.89 7.97
CA ALA A 203 5.33 -7.17 7.40
C ALA A 203 5.04 -7.07 5.90
N ILE A 204 4.18 -6.11 5.47
CA ILE A 204 3.86 -5.86 4.06
C ILE A 204 4.07 -4.38 3.78
N HIS A 205 4.85 -4.05 2.75
CA HIS A 205 5.13 -2.68 2.36
C HIS A 205 4.88 -2.46 0.87
N LEU A 206 4.00 -1.50 0.54
CA LEU A 206 3.69 -1.06 -0.82
C LEU A 206 4.25 0.33 -1.02
N ARG A 207 5.25 0.50 -1.89
CA ARG A 207 5.90 1.81 -2.12
C ARG A 207 6.38 1.98 -3.56
N ASP A 208 7.05 3.10 -3.83
CA ASP A 208 7.61 3.42 -5.15
C ASP A 208 6.54 3.35 -6.25
N THR A 209 5.44 4.10 -6.03
CA THR A 209 4.28 4.13 -6.94
C THR A 209 3.50 2.80 -7.06
N SER A 210 3.59 1.93 -6.05
CA SER A 210 2.78 0.72 -5.97
C SER A 210 1.31 1.06 -5.80
N THR A 211 0.50 0.88 -6.85
CA THR A 211 -0.85 1.41 -6.93
C THR A 211 -1.87 0.36 -7.40
N ASP A 212 -3.13 0.53 -6.98
CA ASP A 212 -4.23 -0.37 -7.36
C ASP A 212 -4.04 -1.83 -6.88
N ASN A 213 -3.32 -2.04 -5.77
CA ASN A 213 -3.12 -3.37 -5.18
C ASN A 213 -4.18 -3.65 -4.11
N THR A 214 -4.43 -4.92 -3.86
CA THR A 214 -5.32 -5.39 -2.79
C THR A 214 -4.54 -6.28 -1.81
N VAL A 215 -4.60 -5.94 -0.51
CA VAL A 215 -4.04 -6.72 0.60
C VAL A 215 -5.21 -7.21 1.44
N SER A 216 -5.53 -8.51 1.40
CA SER A 216 -6.79 -9.01 1.91
C SER A 216 -6.69 -10.31 2.70
N GLY A 217 -7.41 -10.40 3.82
CA GLY A 217 -7.55 -11.65 4.59
C GLY A 217 -6.23 -12.19 5.17
N ASN A 218 -5.19 -11.36 5.27
CA ASN A 218 -3.91 -11.80 5.81
C ASN A 218 -3.92 -11.78 7.34
N THR A 219 -3.18 -12.71 7.94
CA THR A 219 -2.87 -12.73 9.37
C THR A 219 -1.45 -12.21 9.56
N ILE A 220 -1.30 -11.07 10.24
CA ILE A 220 -0.02 -10.38 10.42
C ILE A 220 0.30 -10.28 11.91
N SER A 221 1.53 -10.68 12.30
CA SER A 221 1.91 -10.58 13.70
C SER A 221 3.43 -10.56 13.93
N HIS A 222 3.84 -10.11 15.13
CA HIS A 222 5.23 -10.12 15.59
C HIS A 222 6.18 -9.39 14.64
N THR A 223 5.87 -8.12 14.35
CA THR A 223 6.69 -7.23 13.51
C THR A 223 7.61 -6.35 14.36
N GLY A 224 8.60 -5.70 13.73
CA GLY A 224 9.49 -4.76 14.41
C GLY A 224 10.55 -5.40 15.33
N ASN A 225 10.80 -6.69 15.18
CA ASN A 225 11.75 -7.43 16.04
C ASN A 225 13.20 -6.94 15.91
N ARG A 226 13.52 -6.16 14.87
CA ARG A 226 14.83 -5.51 14.67
C ARG A 226 14.84 -4.07 15.15
N LYS A 227 13.82 -3.31 14.75
CA LYS A 227 13.64 -1.90 15.10
C LYS A 227 12.15 -1.63 15.34
N PRO A 228 11.72 -1.50 16.59
CA PRO A 228 10.30 -1.32 16.92
C PRO A 228 9.60 -0.22 16.13
N LYS A 229 10.27 0.92 15.87
CA LYS A 229 9.69 2.06 15.12
C LYS A 229 9.42 1.79 13.63
N PHE A 230 9.83 0.65 13.12
CA PHE A 230 9.59 0.18 11.75
C PHE A 230 8.80 -1.12 11.74
N GLY A 231 8.06 -1.38 12.80
CA GLY A 231 7.32 -2.61 12.97
C GLY A 231 5.85 -2.49 12.61
N GLU A 232 5.56 -1.75 11.55
CA GLU A 232 4.22 -1.64 11.02
C GLU A 232 3.74 -2.98 10.44
N GLY A 233 2.43 -3.24 10.58
CA GLY A 233 1.83 -4.41 9.94
C GLY A 233 1.76 -4.24 8.43
N ILE A 234 1.06 -3.20 7.97
CA ILE A 234 0.98 -2.81 6.56
C ILE A 234 1.40 -1.35 6.44
N TYR A 235 2.36 -1.09 5.54
CA TYR A 235 2.89 0.24 5.29
C TYR A 235 2.65 0.64 3.84
N ILE A 236 1.99 1.78 3.60
CA ILE A 236 1.63 2.25 2.26
C ILE A 236 2.32 3.57 1.97
N GLY A 237 3.10 3.61 0.89
CA GLY A 237 3.90 4.74 0.49
C GLY A 237 5.24 4.81 1.21
N THR A 238 5.87 5.97 1.11
CA THR A 238 7.20 6.26 1.66
C THR A 238 7.15 7.63 2.35
N ALA A 239 7.73 7.74 3.53
CA ALA A 239 7.85 9.02 4.23
C ALA A 239 8.62 10.04 3.37
N GLU A 240 8.20 11.31 3.40
CA GLU A 240 8.77 12.43 2.62
C GLU A 240 10.30 12.48 2.70
N SER A 241 10.85 12.21 3.87
CA SER A 241 12.30 12.20 4.09
C SER A 241 13.08 11.18 3.24
N ASN A 242 12.39 10.20 2.66
CA ASN A 242 12.98 9.13 1.85
C ASN A 242 12.55 9.19 0.37
N TRP A 243 11.77 10.19 -0.06
CA TRP A 243 11.33 10.28 -1.46
C TRP A 243 12.49 10.36 -2.45
N CYS A 244 13.58 11.05 -2.07
CA CYS A 244 14.76 11.12 -2.94
C CYS A 244 15.53 9.79 -3.07
N ASP A 245 15.30 8.85 -2.16
CA ASP A 245 15.93 7.53 -2.22
C ASP A 245 15.02 6.48 -2.90
N VAL A 246 13.70 6.77 -3.01
CA VAL A 246 12.70 5.79 -3.45
C VAL A 246 11.93 6.25 -4.69
N SER A 247 11.48 7.51 -4.75
CA SER A 247 10.55 8.03 -5.78
C SER A 247 11.10 9.28 -6.49
N ASP A 248 12.40 9.35 -6.76
CA ASP A 248 13.07 10.42 -7.52
C ASP A 248 12.84 11.83 -6.95
N CYS A 249 12.71 11.98 -5.62
CA CYS A 249 12.35 13.20 -4.89
C CYS A 249 10.93 13.70 -5.14
N GLU A 250 10.08 12.92 -5.80
CA GLU A 250 8.66 13.22 -5.97
C GLU A 250 7.82 12.49 -4.91
N PRO A 251 6.59 12.95 -4.63
CA PRO A 251 5.68 12.23 -3.75
C PRO A 251 5.49 10.77 -4.19
N ASP A 252 5.65 9.83 -3.26
CA ASP A 252 5.38 8.42 -3.54
C ASP A 252 3.87 8.21 -3.76
N ARG A 253 3.49 8.04 -5.03
CA ARG A 253 2.09 7.90 -5.49
C ARG A 253 1.59 6.46 -5.40
N SER A 254 1.88 5.78 -4.29
CA SER A 254 1.31 4.46 -4.00
C SER A 254 -0.19 4.58 -3.69
N ASP A 255 -0.97 4.94 -4.73
CA ASP A 255 -2.36 5.36 -4.66
C ASP A 255 -3.35 4.18 -4.79
N ARG A 256 -4.59 4.37 -4.34
CA ARG A 256 -5.76 3.49 -4.54
C ARG A 256 -5.55 2.04 -4.10
N ASN A 257 -4.62 1.82 -3.17
CA ASN A 257 -4.45 0.49 -2.58
C ASN A 257 -5.62 0.17 -1.63
N ILE A 258 -6.01 -1.08 -1.59
CA ILE A 258 -7.15 -1.57 -0.83
C ILE A 258 -6.66 -2.56 0.23
N VAL A 259 -7.00 -2.34 1.49
CA VAL A 259 -6.62 -3.18 2.64
C VAL A 259 -7.90 -3.73 3.28
N LEU A 260 -8.17 -5.03 3.08
CA LEU A 260 -9.45 -5.64 3.45
C LEU A 260 -9.29 -6.82 4.41
N ASN A 261 -10.13 -6.87 5.45
CA ASN A 261 -10.36 -8.07 6.25
C ASN A 261 -9.09 -8.73 6.81
N ASN A 262 -8.02 -7.95 7.05
CA ASN A 262 -6.80 -8.48 7.65
C ASN A 262 -6.92 -8.54 9.18
N GLU A 263 -6.29 -9.54 9.80
CA GLU A 263 -6.10 -9.65 11.24
C GLU A 263 -4.66 -9.25 11.58
N ILE A 264 -4.48 -8.14 12.31
CA ILE A 264 -3.16 -7.56 12.60
C ILE A 264 -2.99 -7.41 14.11
N SER A 265 -1.95 -8.05 14.64
CA SER A 265 -1.67 -8.05 16.07
C SER A 265 -0.17 -8.11 16.35
N ALA A 266 0.21 -7.84 17.59
CA ALA A 266 1.60 -7.94 18.02
C ALA A 266 2.59 -7.17 17.10
N THR A 267 2.15 -6.06 16.53
CA THR A 267 3.01 -5.08 15.85
C THR A 267 3.66 -4.19 16.89
N SER A 268 4.89 -3.73 16.64
CA SER A 268 5.57 -2.79 17.55
C SER A 268 5.33 -1.33 17.20
N ALA A 269 4.90 -1.05 15.96
CA ALA A 269 4.40 0.24 15.48
C ALA A 269 2.93 0.10 15.03
N GLU A 270 2.44 1.01 14.18
CA GLU A 270 1.05 1.01 13.71
C GLU A 270 0.68 -0.32 13.03
N SER A 271 -0.57 -0.75 13.21
CA SER A 271 -1.09 -1.88 12.45
C SER A 271 -1.15 -1.55 10.95
N ILE A 272 -1.56 -0.30 10.61
CA ILE A 272 -1.51 0.23 9.24
C ILE A 272 -1.00 1.67 9.29
N ASP A 273 0.09 1.96 8.58
CA ASP A 273 0.63 3.31 8.38
C ASP A 273 0.53 3.72 6.91
N ILE A 274 -0.17 4.84 6.65
CA ILE A 274 -0.42 5.38 5.31
C ILE A 274 0.30 6.71 5.19
N LYS A 275 1.31 6.75 4.34
CA LYS A 275 2.19 7.92 4.22
C LYS A 275 1.62 9.02 3.34
N GLU A 276 2.11 10.23 3.62
CA GLU A 276 1.99 11.38 2.74
C GLU A 276 2.51 11.05 1.34
N GLY A 277 1.90 11.65 0.31
CA GLY A 277 2.15 11.29 -1.08
C GLY A 277 1.12 10.34 -1.68
N THR A 278 0.43 9.54 -0.85
CA THR A 278 -0.54 8.53 -1.28
C THR A 278 -1.98 9.04 -1.24
N SER A 279 -2.87 8.51 -2.07
CA SER A 279 -4.27 8.95 -2.10
C SER A 279 -5.28 7.88 -2.54
N GLY A 280 -6.54 8.07 -2.12
CA GLY A 280 -7.71 7.38 -2.67
C GLY A 280 -7.82 5.89 -2.35
N GLY A 281 -7.13 5.41 -1.31
CA GLY A 281 -7.21 4.01 -0.90
C GLY A 281 -8.39 3.69 0.04
N ILE A 282 -8.57 2.42 0.31
CA ILE A 282 -9.64 1.88 1.18
C ILE A 282 -9.02 0.99 2.26
N VAL A 283 -9.40 1.21 3.52
CA VAL A 283 -9.10 0.32 4.66
C VAL A 283 -10.41 -0.15 5.24
N ARG A 284 -10.76 -1.42 5.01
CA ARG A 284 -12.09 -1.92 5.34
C ARG A 284 -12.06 -3.28 6.03
N GLY A 285 -12.88 -3.42 7.09
CA GLY A 285 -13.16 -4.72 7.72
C GLY A 285 -11.96 -5.35 8.46
N ASN A 286 -10.89 -4.60 8.70
CA ASN A 286 -9.71 -5.12 9.38
C ASN A 286 -9.91 -5.18 10.91
N ALA A 287 -9.23 -6.12 11.55
CA ALA A 287 -9.21 -6.27 13.01
C ALA A 287 -7.80 -6.01 13.55
N PHE A 288 -7.69 -5.19 14.60
CA PHE A 288 -6.43 -4.77 15.20
C PHE A 288 -6.37 -5.12 16.69
N ASP A 289 -5.22 -5.64 17.16
CA ASP A 289 -4.88 -5.66 18.58
C ASP A 289 -3.55 -4.92 18.80
N GLY A 290 -3.65 -3.73 19.36
CA GLY A 290 -2.51 -2.84 19.61
C GLY A 290 -1.79 -3.09 20.93
N SER A 291 -2.06 -4.19 21.64
CA SER A 291 -1.48 -4.47 22.97
C SER A 291 0.05 -4.55 22.98
N ALA A 292 0.70 -4.78 21.83
CA ALA A 292 2.14 -4.85 21.69
C ALA A 292 2.75 -3.58 21.06
N ILE A 293 1.98 -2.59 20.68
CA ILE A 293 2.48 -1.34 20.10
C ILE A 293 3.26 -0.58 21.19
N ILE A 294 4.52 -0.25 20.90
CA ILE A 294 5.42 0.45 21.82
C ILE A 294 6.11 1.67 21.19
N ASP A 295 6.06 1.82 19.85
CA ASP A 295 6.74 2.88 19.11
C ASP A 295 5.79 3.64 18.15
N ALA A 296 4.48 3.57 18.43
CA ALA A 296 3.41 4.32 17.79
C ALA A 296 2.32 4.63 18.83
N ASP A 297 1.33 5.42 18.47
CA ASP A 297 0.25 5.86 19.35
C ASP A 297 -1.15 5.55 18.83
N SER A 298 -1.27 4.77 17.72
CA SER A 298 -2.55 4.35 17.15
C SER A 298 -2.44 3.04 16.38
N TRP A 299 -3.59 2.44 16.04
CA TRP A 299 -3.62 1.29 15.11
C TRP A 299 -3.44 1.72 13.66
N VAL A 300 -4.10 2.83 13.28
CA VAL A 300 -4.13 3.33 11.90
C VAL A 300 -3.78 4.81 11.91
N ASP A 301 -2.70 5.18 11.23
CA ASP A 301 -2.30 6.56 11.03
C ASP A 301 -2.34 6.94 9.55
N VAL A 302 -3.21 7.90 9.20
CA VAL A 302 -3.46 8.31 7.81
C VAL A 302 -2.84 9.67 7.56
N LYS A 303 -1.75 9.68 6.81
CA LYS A 303 -1.04 10.88 6.35
C LYS A 303 -1.32 11.15 4.86
N GLY A 304 -2.00 10.21 4.18
CA GLY A 304 -2.47 10.33 2.79
C GLY A 304 -3.79 11.09 2.65
N ASN A 305 -4.27 11.26 1.42
CA ASN A 305 -5.48 12.02 1.11
C ASN A 305 -6.62 11.15 0.57
N GLY A 306 -7.86 11.47 0.94
CA GLY A 306 -9.05 10.89 0.34
C GLY A 306 -9.23 9.40 0.60
N TYR A 307 -8.76 8.90 1.72
CA TYR A 307 -8.93 7.50 2.11
C TYR A 307 -10.31 7.25 2.73
N LEU A 308 -10.86 6.07 2.46
CA LEU A 308 -12.05 5.54 3.13
C LEU A 308 -11.62 4.51 4.17
N ILE A 309 -11.86 4.81 5.45
CA ILE A 309 -11.59 3.93 6.58
C ILE A 309 -12.94 3.44 7.12
N GLU A 310 -13.31 2.18 6.86
CA GLU A 310 -14.68 1.71 7.04
C GLU A 310 -14.78 0.33 7.68
N GLY A 311 -15.67 0.17 8.65
CA GLY A 311 -16.03 -1.14 9.20
C GLY A 311 -14.87 -1.87 9.89
N ASN A 312 -13.82 -1.17 10.30
CA ASN A 312 -12.70 -1.77 11.00
C ASN A 312 -12.98 -1.86 12.52
N SER A 313 -12.34 -2.80 13.19
CA SER A 313 -12.41 -2.95 14.64
C SER A 313 -11.00 -3.01 15.24
N GLY A 314 -10.78 -2.30 16.35
CA GLY A 314 -9.52 -2.32 17.07
C GLY A 314 -9.71 -2.43 18.56
N VAL A 315 -8.76 -3.08 19.25
CA VAL A 315 -8.68 -3.19 20.69
C VAL A 315 -7.29 -2.80 21.19
N ASN A 316 -7.19 -2.23 22.40
CA ASN A 316 -5.93 -1.96 23.10
C ASN A 316 -4.98 -1.02 22.33
N SER A 317 -5.31 0.26 22.18
CA SER A 317 -4.37 1.24 21.66
C SER A 317 -3.55 1.92 22.76
N PRO A 318 -2.26 2.19 22.54
CA PRO A 318 -1.47 2.96 23.52
C PRO A 318 -1.88 4.45 23.59
N GLY A 319 -2.50 4.98 22.54
CA GLY A 319 -2.99 6.35 22.42
C GLY A 319 -4.36 6.39 21.79
N ASP A 320 -4.45 6.89 20.55
CA ASP A 320 -5.68 6.97 19.77
C ASP A 320 -5.99 5.65 19.05
N GLY A 321 -7.23 5.42 18.68
CA GLY A 321 -7.59 4.27 17.83
C GLY A 321 -7.18 4.49 16.39
N PHE A 322 -7.81 5.45 15.75
CA PHE A 322 -7.57 5.88 14.38
C PHE A 322 -7.20 7.35 14.36
N GLN A 323 -6.21 7.72 13.57
CA GLN A 323 -5.78 9.12 13.50
C GLN A 323 -5.41 9.57 12.09
N THR A 324 -5.38 10.89 11.91
CA THR A 324 -4.81 11.54 10.73
C THR A 324 -3.73 12.51 11.14
N HIS A 325 -2.65 12.60 10.36
CA HIS A 325 -1.60 13.60 10.54
C HIS A 325 -1.27 14.34 9.25
N GLU A 326 -0.96 15.64 9.37
CA GLU A 326 -0.36 16.43 8.32
C GLU A 326 1.16 16.49 8.56
N ILE A 327 1.92 15.75 7.77
CA ILE A 327 3.38 15.78 7.83
C ILE A 327 3.92 16.92 6.97
N ILE A 328 3.34 17.10 5.78
CA ILE A 328 3.62 18.21 4.87
C ILE A 328 2.31 18.86 4.41
N ASP A 329 2.37 20.15 4.07
CA ASP A 329 1.20 20.94 3.71
C ASP A 329 0.43 20.31 2.52
N GLY A 330 -0.89 20.17 2.69
CA GLY A 330 -1.81 19.60 1.71
C GLY A 330 -1.98 18.09 1.75
N TRP A 331 -1.37 17.39 2.70
CA TRP A 331 -1.56 15.96 2.92
C TRP A 331 -2.29 15.69 4.24
N GLY A 332 -2.75 14.45 4.45
CA GLY A 332 -3.55 14.06 5.61
C GLY A 332 -4.98 14.62 5.57
N THR A 333 -5.57 14.84 4.38
CA THR A 333 -6.85 15.55 4.20
C THR A 333 -7.89 14.71 3.46
N ASP A 334 -9.17 15.12 3.62
CA ASP A 334 -10.33 14.56 2.91
C ASP A 334 -10.56 13.06 3.14
N ASN A 335 -10.09 12.53 4.27
CA ASN A 335 -10.28 11.16 4.68
C ASN A 335 -11.62 10.97 5.38
N VAL A 336 -12.28 9.84 5.17
CA VAL A 336 -13.61 9.51 5.71
C VAL A 336 -13.53 8.29 6.60
N PHE A 337 -14.00 8.42 7.85
CA PHE A 337 -14.12 7.34 8.82
C PHE A 337 -15.60 7.04 9.05
N ARG A 338 -16.03 5.79 8.78
CA ARG A 338 -17.42 5.36 9.01
C ARG A 338 -17.52 3.89 9.44
N ASP A 339 -18.54 3.57 10.24
CA ASP A 339 -18.85 2.20 10.66
C ASP A 339 -17.70 1.47 11.41
N ASN A 340 -16.69 2.20 11.91
CA ASN A 340 -15.59 1.60 12.66
C ASN A 340 -15.94 1.47 14.16
N HIS A 341 -15.33 0.49 14.82
CA HIS A 341 -15.42 0.25 16.24
C HIS A 341 -14.05 0.30 16.92
N ALA A 342 -13.88 1.23 17.87
CA ALA A 342 -12.64 1.43 18.62
C ALA A 342 -12.84 1.08 20.10
N GLU A 343 -12.36 -0.08 20.55
CA GLU A 343 -12.23 -0.39 21.98
C GLU A 343 -10.82 0.00 22.43
N VAL A 344 -10.62 1.31 22.71
CA VAL A 344 -9.27 1.88 22.85
C VAL A 344 -8.51 1.31 24.03
N ASN A 345 -9.16 1.12 25.19
CA ASN A 345 -8.53 0.70 26.45
C ASN A 345 -7.29 1.55 26.79
N GLY A 346 -7.29 2.82 26.40
CA GLY A 346 -6.15 3.72 26.42
C GLY A 346 -6.54 5.19 26.66
N PRO A 347 -5.54 6.08 26.73
CA PRO A 347 -5.78 7.48 27.13
C PRO A 347 -6.39 8.36 26.04
N GLY A 348 -6.27 8.01 24.77
CA GLY A 348 -6.60 8.86 23.63
C GLY A 348 -8.05 8.81 23.17
N PHE A 349 -8.30 9.29 21.97
CA PHE A 349 -9.60 9.24 21.29
C PHE A 349 -9.80 7.91 20.54
N GLY A 350 -11.05 7.57 20.27
CA GLY A 350 -11.36 6.55 19.25
C GLY A 350 -10.92 7.00 17.86
N PHE A 351 -11.18 8.28 17.52
CA PHE A 351 -10.86 8.91 16.24
C PHE A 351 -10.28 10.30 16.44
N SER A 352 -9.02 10.51 16.12
CA SER A 352 -8.26 11.75 16.31
C SER A 352 -7.86 12.36 14.97
N LEU A 353 -8.51 13.44 14.56
CA LEU A 353 -8.22 14.13 13.30
C LEU A 353 -7.30 15.33 13.56
N THR A 354 -6.06 15.26 13.08
CA THR A 354 -5.06 16.31 13.29
C THR A 354 -4.22 16.54 12.01
N PRO A 355 -4.55 17.55 11.22
CA PRO A 355 -5.66 18.50 11.36
C PRO A 355 -7.00 17.95 10.83
N VAL A 356 -8.09 18.65 11.13
CA VAL A 356 -9.42 18.27 10.62
C VAL A 356 -9.51 18.40 9.10
N ARG A 357 -9.10 19.46 8.49
CA ARG A 357 -8.93 19.77 7.03
C ARG A 357 -9.66 18.83 6.03
N GLY A 358 -10.99 18.84 6.01
CA GLY A 358 -11.78 17.98 5.12
C GLY A 358 -11.94 16.54 5.60
N ASN A 359 -11.19 16.13 6.63
CA ASN A 359 -11.38 14.82 7.25
C ASN A 359 -12.73 14.74 7.98
N VAL A 360 -13.42 13.62 7.85
CA VAL A 360 -14.78 13.43 8.37
C VAL A 360 -14.87 12.15 9.20
N VAL A 361 -15.41 12.29 10.42
CA VAL A 361 -15.84 11.15 11.24
C VAL A 361 -17.37 11.07 11.19
N HIS A 362 -17.93 10.01 10.63
CA HIS A 362 -19.38 9.78 10.66
C HIS A 362 -19.86 9.34 12.04
N CYS A 363 -21.11 9.73 12.39
CA CYS A 363 -21.70 9.42 13.71
C CYS A 363 -22.07 7.95 13.92
N ASN A 364 -21.89 7.11 12.92
CA ASN A 364 -22.03 5.65 12.98
C ASN A 364 -20.73 4.93 13.40
N ASN A 365 -19.62 5.66 13.56
CA ASN A 365 -18.47 5.13 14.28
C ASN A 365 -18.77 5.03 15.79
N SER A 366 -18.13 4.10 16.46
CA SER A 366 -18.26 3.92 17.91
C SER A 366 -16.90 3.79 18.58
N ALA A 367 -16.80 4.31 19.82
CA ALA A 367 -15.63 4.11 20.65
C ALA A 367 -16.05 3.78 22.08
N THR A 368 -15.32 2.87 22.72
CA THR A 368 -15.45 2.51 24.13
C THR A 368 -14.07 2.59 24.79
N ASP A 369 -14.07 2.84 26.09
CA ASP A 369 -12.86 2.91 26.92
C ASP A 369 -11.75 3.80 26.35
N ALA A 370 -12.15 4.87 25.65
CA ALA A 370 -11.30 5.92 25.11
C ALA A 370 -11.24 7.08 26.12
N GLY A 371 -10.03 7.35 26.64
CA GLY A 371 -9.84 8.31 27.74
C GLY A 371 -10.27 9.73 27.40
N GLU A 372 -10.13 10.18 26.15
CA GLU A 372 -10.54 11.49 25.64
C GLU A 372 -11.90 11.46 24.91
N GLY A 373 -12.50 10.28 24.71
CA GLY A 373 -13.81 10.11 24.10
C GLY A 373 -13.77 9.60 22.66
N THR A 374 -14.92 9.68 22.00
CA THR A 374 -15.06 9.07 20.66
C THR A 374 -14.24 9.80 19.60
N THR A 375 -14.24 11.13 19.57
CA THR A 375 -13.54 11.92 18.56
C THR A 375 -13.23 13.33 19.04
N ASN A 376 -12.13 13.92 18.54
CA ASN A 376 -11.73 15.31 18.82
C ASN A 376 -12.48 16.36 17.96
N THR A 377 -13.39 15.94 17.07
CA THR A 377 -14.17 16.81 16.18
C THR A 377 -15.65 16.38 16.21
N PRO A 378 -16.62 17.27 15.93
CA PRO A 378 -18.01 16.87 15.79
C PRO A 378 -18.19 15.85 14.66
N CYS A 379 -18.91 14.76 14.95
CA CYS A 379 -19.23 13.77 13.92
C CYS A 379 -20.28 14.31 12.93
N THR A 380 -20.23 13.80 11.70
CA THR A 380 -21.17 14.08 10.60
C THR A 380 -22.21 12.97 10.48
N ARG A 381 -23.47 13.31 10.18
CA ARG A 381 -24.58 12.36 10.01
C ARG A 381 -24.79 12.00 8.55
#